data_98a17f476cf1c065bae7e93beb4a9352
#
_entry.id   98a17f476cf1c065bae7e93beb4a9352
#
_cell.length_a   1.000
_cell.length_b   1.000
_cell.length_c   1.000
_cell.angle_alpha   90.00
_cell.angle_beta   90.00
_cell.angle_gamma   90.00
#
_symmetry.space_group_name_H-M   'P 1'
#
loop_
_entity.id
_entity.type
_entity.pdbx_description
1 polymer ?
#
loop_
_entity_poly.entity_id
_entity_poly.type
_entity_poly.pdbx_seq_one_letter_code
_entity_poly.pdbx_strand_id
1 'polypeptide(L)' 'MSDLSDQSSRVDALEVRVAHQDQTIAELNDVITAQWRKIDALERQVARMQDEYQNMIVPRDLPEPPPPHY' A
#
# COMPACT_ATOMS: atom_id res chain seq x y z
N MET A 1 26.47 27.08 -35.17
CA MET A 1 26.34 27.31 -34.52
C MET A 1 25.83 26.65 -33.47
N SER A 2 25.78 27.01 -32.50
CA SER A 2 25.63 26.28 -31.39
C SER A 2 24.21 26.02 -31.03
N ASP A 3 23.27 26.58 -31.66
CA ASP A 3 21.90 26.40 -31.29
C ASP A 3 21.44 24.96 -31.42
N LEU A 4 21.76 24.30 -32.49
CA LEU A 4 21.35 22.94 -32.67
C LEU A 4 22.09 22.03 -31.68
N SER A 5 23.32 22.34 -31.44
CA SER A 5 24.08 21.58 -30.50
C SER A 5 23.56 21.73 -29.10
N ASP A 6 23.17 22.92 -28.72
CA ASP A 6 22.64 23.17 -27.40
C ASP A 6 21.29 22.49 -27.24
N GLN A 7 20.47 22.53 -28.28
CA GLN A 7 19.18 21.89 -28.18
C GLN A 7 19.33 20.39 -28.10
N SER A 8 20.26 19.84 -28.83
CA SER A 8 20.49 18.43 -28.77
C SER A 8 20.97 18.01 -27.38
N SER A 9 21.85 18.81 -26.80
CA SER A 9 22.31 18.52 -25.45
C SER A 9 21.20 18.62 -24.44
N ARG A 10 20.31 19.57 -24.63
CA ARG A 10 19.19 19.71 -23.72
C ARG A 10 18.23 18.55 -23.83
N VAL A 11 17.97 18.10 -25.05
CA VAL A 11 17.10 16.96 -25.24
C VAL A 11 17.71 15.73 -24.63
N ASP A 12 19.01 15.54 -24.81
CA ASP A 12 19.68 14.40 -24.21
C ASP A 12 19.57 14.43 -22.70
N ALA A 13 19.75 15.61 -22.12
CA ALA A 13 19.65 15.73 -20.67
C ALA A 13 18.23 15.44 -20.20
N LEU A 14 17.25 15.91 -20.93
CA LEU A 14 15.86 15.65 -20.56
C LEU A 14 15.52 14.19 -20.70
N GLU A 15 16.04 13.53 -21.71
CA GLU A 15 15.79 12.12 -21.89
C GLU A 15 16.37 11.31 -20.74
N VAL A 16 17.53 11.69 -20.27
CA VAL A 16 18.12 11.02 -19.12
C VAL A 16 17.25 11.23 -17.89
N ARG A 17 16.76 12.44 -17.72
CA ARG A 17 15.91 12.73 -16.57
C ARG A 17 14.60 11.97 -16.62
N VAL A 18 14.01 11.90 -17.79
CA VAL A 18 12.76 11.16 -17.96
C VAL A 18 12.99 9.69 -17.67
N ALA A 19 14.07 9.13 -18.19
CA ALA A 19 14.36 7.73 -17.93
C ALA A 19 14.55 7.47 -16.43
N HIS A 20 15.22 8.40 -15.76
CA HIS A 20 15.42 8.26 -14.32
C HIS A 20 14.10 8.35 -13.58
N GLN A 21 13.25 9.27 -13.98
CA GLN A 21 11.93 9.41 -13.35
C GLN A 21 11.08 8.18 -13.59
N ASP A 22 11.12 7.64 -14.79
CA ASP A 22 10.36 6.44 -15.09
C ASP A 22 10.79 5.30 -14.20
N GLN A 23 12.09 5.17 -13.99
CA GLN A 23 12.61 4.14 -13.12
C GLN A 23 12.14 4.36 -11.70
N THR A 24 12.19 5.59 -11.23
CA THR A 24 11.75 5.92 -9.89
C THR A 24 10.27 5.61 -9.69
N ILE A 25 9.47 5.94 -10.69
CA ILE A 25 8.04 5.68 -10.62
C ILE A 25 7.79 4.17 -10.55
N ALA A 26 8.52 3.41 -11.34
CA ALA A 26 8.34 1.96 -11.31
C ALA A 26 8.71 1.40 -9.94
N GLU A 27 9.79 1.90 -9.34
CA GLU A 27 10.20 1.45 -8.03
C GLU A 27 9.18 1.83 -6.98
N LEU A 28 8.64 3.03 -7.08
CA LEU A 28 7.62 3.47 -6.13
C LEU A 28 6.34 2.63 -6.29
N ASN A 29 6.00 2.30 -7.51
CA ASN A 29 4.85 1.44 -7.71
C ASN A 29 5.04 0.08 -7.07
N ASP A 30 6.24 -0.47 -7.14
CA ASP A 30 6.52 -1.74 -6.50
C ASP A 30 6.39 -1.63 -4.99
N VAL A 31 6.90 -0.53 -4.43
CA VAL A 31 6.81 -0.32 -2.99
C VAL A 31 5.35 -0.18 -2.57
N ILE A 32 4.59 0.60 -3.31
CA ILE A 32 3.20 0.81 -2.98
C ILE A 32 2.42 -0.50 -3.04
N THR A 33 2.68 -1.29 -4.06
CA THR A 33 2.01 -2.57 -4.19
C THR A 33 2.35 -3.48 -3.02
N ALA A 34 3.61 -3.51 -2.62
CA ALA A 34 4.03 -4.32 -1.50
C ALA A 34 3.38 -3.85 -0.22
N GLN A 35 3.26 -2.54 -0.05
CA GLN A 35 2.62 -2.00 1.15
C GLN A 35 1.15 -2.33 1.19
N TRP A 36 0.47 -2.27 0.06
CA TRP A 36 -0.95 -2.62 0.04
C TRP A 36 -1.16 -4.07 0.41
N ARG A 37 -0.26 -4.94 -0.01
CA ARG A 37 -0.36 -6.35 0.37
C ARG A 37 -0.17 -6.53 1.86
N LYS A 38 0.74 -5.77 2.44
CA LYS A 38 0.95 -5.84 3.87
C LYS A 38 -0.25 -5.32 4.64
N ILE A 39 -0.81 -4.23 4.18
CA ILE A 39 -1.99 -3.66 4.82
C ILE A 39 -3.14 -4.66 4.78
N ASP A 40 -3.34 -5.27 3.63
CA ASP A 40 -4.40 -6.25 3.49
C ASP A 40 -4.18 -7.43 4.44
N ALA A 41 -2.96 -7.92 4.54
CA ALA A 41 -2.65 -9.01 5.43
C ALA A 41 -2.86 -8.63 6.89
N LEU A 42 -2.46 -7.40 7.24
CA LEU A 42 -2.65 -6.94 8.61
C LEU A 42 -4.13 -6.75 8.94
N GLU A 43 -4.89 -6.27 8.00
CA GLU A 43 -6.32 -6.12 8.23
C GLU A 43 -6.98 -7.47 8.47
N ARG A 44 -6.57 -8.47 7.73
CA ARG A 44 -7.11 -9.80 7.94
C ARG A 44 -6.69 -10.35 9.30
N GLN A 45 -5.47 -10.06 9.69
CA GLN A 45 -4.98 -10.54 10.96
C GLN A 45 -5.73 -9.87 12.10
N VAL A 46 -5.97 -8.57 12.00
CA VAL A 46 -6.73 -7.86 13.00
C VAL A 46 -8.14 -8.41 13.08
N ALA A 47 -8.76 -8.68 11.93
CA ALA A 47 -10.10 -9.21 11.93
C ALA A 47 -10.16 -10.57 12.65
N ARG A 48 -9.16 -11.41 12.41
CA ARG A 48 -9.11 -12.70 13.09
C ARG A 48 -8.92 -12.53 14.58
N MET A 49 -8.06 -11.60 14.96
CA MET A 49 -7.82 -11.36 16.38
C MET A 49 -9.06 -10.84 17.07
N GLN A 50 -9.78 -9.97 16.40
CA GLN A 50 -11.03 -9.46 16.96
C GLN A 50 -12.05 -10.57 17.14
N ASP A 51 -12.10 -11.45 16.17
CA ASP A 51 -13.02 -12.56 16.23
C ASP A 51 -12.66 -13.48 17.39
N GLU A 52 -11.39 -13.77 17.56
CA GLU A 52 -10.92 -14.60 18.65
C GLU A 52 -11.17 -13.94 19.98
N TYR A 53 -10.96 -12.66 20.04
CA TYR A 53 -11.18 -11.92 21.27
C TYR A 53 -12.65 -12.00 21.67
N GLN A 54 -13.53 -11.83 20.74
CA GLN A 54 -14.94 -11.92 21.05
C GLN A 54 -15.33 -13.31 21.47
N ASN A 55 -14.76 -14.30 20.83
CA ASN A 55 -15.04 -15.67 21.22
C ASN A 55 -14.53 -15.97 22.61
N MET A 56 -13.49 -15.31 23.04
CA MET A 56 -13.00 -15.53 24.38
C MET A 56 -13.83 -14.84 25.41
N ILE A 57 -14.30 -13.67 25.10
CA ILE A 57 -15.02 -12.88 26.05
C ILE A 57 -16.45 -13.35 26.22
N VAL A 58 -17.07 -13.82 25.17
CA VAL A 58 -18.44 -14.21 25.22
C VAL A 58 -18.48 -15.72 25.34
N PRO A 59 -18.72 -16.25 26.52
CA PRO A 59 -18.71 -17.69 26.67
C PRO A 59 -19.86 -18.28 25.92
N ARG A 60 -19.58 -19.30 25.18
CA ARG A 60 -20.60 -19.84 24.40
C ARG A 60 -21.54 -20.66 25.18
N ASP A 61 -21.12 -21.15 26.29
CA ASP A 61 -21.96 -21.98 27.08
C ASP A 61 -23.00 -21.25 27.84
N LEU A 62 -22.87 -20.01 28.06
CA LEU A 62 -23.82 -19.30 28.85
C LEU A 62 -25.00 -18.93 28.02
N PRO A 63 -26.11 -18.97 28.63
CA PRO A 63 -27.25 -18.48 27.94
C PRO A 63 -27.01 -17.05 27.67
N GLU A 64 -27.13 -16.72 26.54
CA GLU A 64 -26.81 -15.49 26.18
C GLU A 64 -27.72 -14.51 26.57
N PRO A 65 -27.46 -13.61 27.20
CA PRO A 65 -28.35 -12.53 27.44
C PRO A 65 -28.69 -11.92 26.17
N PRO A 66 -29.81 -11.48 26.08
CA PRO A 66 -30.16 -10.82 24.90
C PRO A 66 -29.23 -9.75 24.66
N PRO A 67 -28.88 -9.60 23.55
CA PRO A 67 -28.00 -8.60 23.22
C PRO A 67 -28.58 -7.34 23.62
N PRO A 68 -27.83 -6.67 24.12
CA PRO A 68 -28.26 -5.42 24.45
C PRO A 68 -28.57 -4.81 23.25
N HIS A 69 -29.42 -4.23 23.32
CA HIS A 69 -29.67 -3.63 22.27
C HIS A 69 -29.22 -2.47 22.42
N TYR A 70 -28.60 -2.18 21.97
CA TYR A 70 -28.23 -0.97 22.05
C TYR A 70 -28.41 -0.46 20.78
#